data_95aa62c281ce717ff474374f65ed7b71
#
_entry.id   95aa62c281ce717ff474374f65ed7b71
#
_cell.length_a   1.000
_cell.length_b   1.000
_cell.length_c   1.000
_cell.angle_alpha   90.00
_cell.angle_beta   90.00
_cell.angle_gamma   90.00
#
_symmetry.space_group_name_H-M   'P 1'
#
loop_
_entity.id
_entity.type
_entity.pdbx_description
1 polymer ?
#
loop_
_entity_poly.entity_id
_entity_poly.type
_entity_poly.pdbx_seq_one_letter_code
_entity_poly.pdbx_strand_id
1 'polypeptide(L)'
;MQLLLSQSHLKLPLAQGVQRIDLDQADAWLENHAENNPGVELNGENLAYVIYTSGSTGKPKGAGNRHSALSNRLCWMQQAYGLGVGDTVLQ
;
A
#
# COMPACT_ATOMS: atom_id res chain seq x y z
N MET A 1 -16.00 3.99 -0.06
CA MET A 1 -15.43 4.40 -1.37
C MET A 1 -14.29 3.46 -1.70
N GLN A 2 -14.29 2.87 -2.86
CA GLN A 2 -13.18 2.01 -3.32
C GLN A 2 -12.36 2.79 -4.34
N LEU A 3 -11.04 2.71 -4.22
CA LEU A 3 -10.09 3.45 -5.04
C LEU A 3 -9.16 2.45 -5.74
N LEU A 4 -8.96 2.63 -7.04
CA LEU A 4 -7.98 1.90 -7.83
C LEU A 4 -6.90 2.85 -8.33
N LEU A 5 -5.65 2.60 -7.97
CA LEU A 5 -4.50 3.27 -8.55
C LEU A 5 -4.03 2.50 -9.79
N SER A 6 -3.88 3.18 -10.92
CA SER A 6 -3.58 2.55 -12.20
C SER A 6 -2.69 3.45 -13.07
N GLN A 7 -2.54 3.09 -14.32
CA GLN A 7 -1.90 3.89 -15.37
C GLN A 7 -2.86 4.02 -16.55
N SER A 8 -2.87 5.17 -17.21
CA SER A 8 -3.87 5.56 -18.22
C SER A 8 -3.99 4.58 -19.39
N HIS A 9 -2.87 3.97 -19.79
CA HIS A 9 -2.82 3.01 -20.91
C HIS A 9 -3.44 1.64 -20.58
N LEU A 10 -3.66 1.32 -19.29
CA LEU A 10 -4.24 0.04 -18.87
C LEU A 10 -5.77 0.09 -18.98
N LYS A 11 -6.33 -0.79 -19.79
CA LYS A 11 -7.78 -0.98 -19.91
C LYS A 11 -8.24 -2.04 -18.91
N LEU A 12 -8.66 -1.59 -17.74
CA LEU A 12 -9.15 -2.47 -16.67
C LEU A 12 -10.67 -2.37 -16.56
N PRO A 13 -11.39 -3.50 -16.44
CA PRO A 13 -12.80 -3.47 -16.12
C PRO A 13 -12.98 -2.95 -14.69
N LEU A 14 -13.71 -1.84 -14.53
CA LEU A 14 -13.98 -1.26 -13.22
C LEU A 14 -15.34 -1.80 -12.71
N ALA A 15 -15.35 -2.26 -11.47
CA ALA A 15 -16.60 -2.54 -10.79
C ALA A 15 -17.34 -1.22 -10.47
N GLN A 16 -18.65 -1.28 -10.38
CA GLN A 16 -19.48 -0.14 -10.06
C GLN A 16 -19.08 0.47 -8.70
N GLY A 17 -18.87 1.78 -8.65
CA GLY A 17 -18.51 2.52 -7.42
C GLY A 17 -16.99 2.57 -7.12
N VAL A 18 -16.14 2.04 -7.99
CA VAL A 18 -14.68 2.19 -7.88
C VAL A 18 -14.24 3.46 -8.59
N GLN A 19 -13.57 4.35 -7.87
CA GLN A 19 -12.89 5.50 -8.45
C GLN A 19 -11.49 5.10 -8.93
N ARG A 20 -11.15 5.42 -10.18
CA ARG A 20 -9.81 5.20 -10.73
C ARG A 20 -8.99 6.48 -10.66
N ILE A 21 -7.73 6.35 -10.26
CA ILE A 21 -6.71 7.41 -10.36
C ILE A 21 -5.55 6.88 -11.20
N ASP A 22 -5.24 7.57 -12.30
CA ASP A 22 -4.11 7.23 -13.15
C ASP A 22 -2.87 8.00 -12.70
N LEU A 23 -1.88 7.26 -12.15
CA LEU A 23 -0.67 7.83 -11.54
C LEU A 23 0.24 8.54 -12.55
N ASP A 24 0.16 8.16 -13.82
CA ASP A 24 0.89 8.79 -14.94
C ASP A 24 0.25 10.12 -15.40
N GLN A 25 -0.85 10.54 -14.79
CA GLN A 25 -1.52 11.82 -15.02
C GLN A 25 -1.55 12.65 -13.72
N ALA A 26 -0.42 12.76 -13.05
CA ALA A 26 -0.30 13.37 -11.73
C ALA A 26 -0.84 14.81 -11.69
N ASP A 27 -0.60 15.61 -12.72
CA ASP A 27 -1.06 17.01 -12.81
C ASP A 27 -2.60 17.14 -12.77
N ALA A 28 -3.32 16.11 -13.21
CA ALA A 28 -4.78 16.14 -13.24
C ALA A 28 -5.44 15.94 -11.85
N TRP A 29 -4.77 15.31 -10.90
CA TRP A 29 -5.36 14.97 -9.60
C TRP A 29 -4.59 15.50 -8.38
N LEU A 30 -3.30 15.92 -8.54
CA LEU A 30 -2.50 16.46 -7.44
C LEU A 30 -2.77 17.93 -7.10
N GLU A 31 -3.17 18.76 -8.08
CA GLU A 31 -3.24 20.22 -7.96
C GLU A 31 -4.08 20.76 -6.79
N ASN A 32 -5.01 19.97 -6.25
CA ASN A 32 -5.91 20.42 -5.19
C ASN A 32 -5.82 19.59 -3.91
N HIS A 33 -4.76 18.79 -3.75
CA HIS A 33 -4.57 17.99 -2.53
C HIS A 33 -3.58 18.66 -1.57
N ALA A 34 -3.92 18.61 -0.28
CA ALA A 34 -3.05 19.12 0.76
C ALA A 34 -1.79 18.24 0.90
N GLU A 35 -0.63 18.88 1.05
CA GLU A 35 0.67 18.19 1.22
C GLU A 35 0.98 17.88 2.70
N ASN A 36 0.18 18.38 3.62
CA ASN A 36 0.37 18.14 5.05
C ASN A 36 -0.18 16.77 5.47
N ASN A 37 0.27 16.31 6.64
CA ASN A 37 -0.21 15.07 7.23
C ASN A 37 -1.74 15.12 7.40
N PRO A 38 -2.49 14.12 6.91
CA PRO A 38 -3.96 14.08 7.03
C PRO A 38 -4.46 13.91 8.48
N GLY A 39 -3.57 13.62 9.45
CA GLY A 39 -3.94 13.52 10.86
C GLY A 39 -4.92 12.40 11.19
N VAL A 40 -4.97 11.35 10.38
CA VAL A 40 -5.84 10.19 10.63
C VAL A 40 -5.36 9.42 11.84
N GLU A 41 -6.22 9.24 12.83
CA GLU A 41 -5.93 8.40 13.99
C GLU A 41 -5.89 6.93 13.57
N LEU A 42 -4.72 6.30 13.77
CA LEU A 42 -4.49 4.88 13.53
C LEU A 42 -4.06 4.21 14.83
N ASN A 43 -4.52 2.98 15.04
CA ASN A 43 -3.99 2.13 16.10
C ASN A 43 -3.32 0.88 15.52
N GLY A 44 -2.53 0.20 16.35
CA GLY A 44 -1.76 -0.97 15.93
C GLY A 44 -2.61 -2.12 15.37
N GLU A 45 -3.88 -2.19 15.71
CA GLU A 45 -4.81 -3.25 15.28
C GLU A 45 -5.42 -2.98 13.90
N ASN A 46 -5.32 -1.75 13.37
CA ASN A 46 -5.77 -1.45 12.03
C ASN A 46 -4.89 -2.18 11.00
N LEU A 47 -5.51 -2.59 9.88
CA LEU A 47 -4.77 -3.16 8.76
C LEU A 47 -3.86 -2.09 8.13
N ALA A 48 -2.58 -2.43 7.96
CA ALA A 48 -1.62 -1.61 7.22
C ALA A 48 -1.74 -1.86 5.72
N TYR A 49 -1.79 -3.14 5.33
CA TYR A 49 -1.93 -3.55 3.93
C TYR A 49 -2.50 -4.95 3.78
N VAL A 50 -2.94 -5.26 2.57
CA VAL A 50 -3.37 -6.60 2.15
C VAL A 50 -2.63 -6.96 0.86
N ILE A 51 -1.99 -8.13 0.84
CA ILE A 51 -1.35 -8.68 -0.36
C ILE A 51 -2.13 -9.91 -0.82
N TYR A 52 -2.49 -9.94 -2.09
CA TYR A 52 -3.13 -11.10 -2.67
C TYR A 52 -2.10 -12.11 -3.16
N THR A 53 -2.30 -13.37 -2.79
CA THR A 53 -1.48 -14.49 -3.25
C THR A 53 -2.29 -15.40 -4.16
N SER A 54 -1.61 -16.10 -5.08
CA SER A 54 -2.25 -17.16 -5.88
C SER A 54 -2.70 -18.29 -4.95
N GLY A 55 -4.01 -18.46 -4.79
CA GLY A 55 -4.55 -19.53 -3.97
C GLY A 55 -4.38 -20.91 -4.63
N SER A 56 -4.10 -21.95 -3.85
CA SER A 56 -4.06 -23.35 -4.31
C SER A 56 -5.38 -23.84 -4.94
N THR A 57 -6.49 -23.13 -4.69
CA THR A 57 -7.83 -23.40 -5.23
C THR A 57 -8.15 -22.58 -6.48
N GLY A 58 -7.19 -21.88 -7.08
CA GLY A 58 -7.36 -21.03 -8.27
C GLY A 58 -7.94 -19.64 -8.01
N LYS A 59 -8.43 -19.35 -6.80
CA LYS A 59 -8.90 -18.01 -6.43
C LYS A 59 -7.84 -17.30 -5.57
N PRO A 60 -7.47 -16.05 -5.88
CA PRO A 60 -6.55 -15.26 -5.06
C PRO A 60 -7.07 -15.10 -3.63
N LYS A 61 -6.17 -15.22 -2.67
CA LYS A 61 -6.46 -14.99 -1.25
C LYS A 61 -5.73 -13.74 -0.76
N GLY A 62 -6.43 -12.86 -0.07
CA GLY A 62 -5.85 -11.67 0.55
C GLY A 62 -5.25 -12.00 1.91
N ALA A 63 -3.95 -11.74 2.08
CA ALA A 63 -3.24 -11.80 3.36
C ALA A 63 -3.10 -10.38 3.94
N GLY A 64 -3.79 -10.09 5.04
CA GLY A 64 -3.76 -8.80 5.70
C GLY A 64 -2.73 -8.74 6.82
N ASN A 65 -2.00 -7.63 6.90
CA ASN A 65 -1.08 -7.34 7.98
C ASN A 65 -1.50 -6.08 8.74
N ARG A 66 -1.43 -6.13 10.06
CA ARG A 66 -1.72 -5.00 10.94
C ARG A 66 -0.49 -4.10 11.10
N HIS A 67 -0.72 -2.83 11.47
CA HIS A 67 0.37 -1.90 11.76
C HIS A 67 1.30 -2.40 12.87
N SER A 68 0.77 -3.02 13.94
CA SER A 68 1.56 -3.60 15.02
C SER A 68 2.47 -4.73 14.55
N ALA A 69 2.00 -5.60 13.67
CA ALA A 69 2.79 -6.70 13.11
C ALA A 69 3.92 -6.18 12.20
N LEU A 70 3.62 -5.19 11.36
CA LEU A 70 4.62 -4.53 10.51
C LEU A 70 5.70 -3.84 11.35
N SER A 71 5.29 -3.04 12.35
CA SER A 71 6.21 -2.37 13.26
C SER A 71 7.12 -3.36 14.00
N ASN A 72 6.54 -4.43 14.57
CA ASN A 72 7.31 -5.48 15.24
C ASN A 72 8.36 -6.11 14.30
N ARG A 73 7.97 -6.41 13.06
CA ARG A 73 8.88 -6.98 12.07
C ARG A 73 10.03 -6.03 11.74
N LEU A 74 9.75 -4.76 11.50
CA LEU A 74 10.77 -3.76 11.18
C LEU A 74 11.71 -3.51 12.35
N CYS A 75 11.19 -3.38 13.57
CA CYS A 75 12.02 -3.23 14.77
C CYS A 75 12.93 -4.45 15.00
N TRP A 76 12.39 -5.66 14.81
CA TRP A 76 13.20 -6.87 14.92
C TRP A 76 14.31 -6.90 13.86
N MET A 77 14.00 -6.58 12.61
CA MET A 77 15.01 -6.52 11.54
C MET A 77 16.11 -5.50 11.85
N GLN A 78 15.72 -4.33 12.35
CA GLN A 78 16.68 -3.29 12.73
C GLN A 78 17.61 -3.76 13.86
N GLN A 79 17.06 -4.44 14.86
CA GLN A 79 17.86 -5.01 15.97
C GLN A 79 18.78 -6.14 15.48
N ALA A 80 18.31 -7.01 14.59
CA ALA A 80 19.06 -8.16 14.10
C ALA A 80 20.16 -7.78 13.10
N TYR A 81 19.92 -6.80 12.24
CA TYR A 81 20.83 -6.46 11.13
C TYR A 81 21.51 -5.11 11.28
N GLY A 82 21.03 -4.23 12.14
CA GLY A 82 21.65 -2.92 12.41
C GLY A 82 21.78 -2.04 11.17
N LEU A 83 20.77 -2.05 10.28
CA LEU A 83 20.81 -1.31 9.02
C LEU A 83 21.05 0.19 9.26
N GLY A 84 21.96 0.78 8.50
CA GLY A 84 22.37 2.18 8.62
C GLY A 84 22.58 2.86 7.27
N VAL A 85 23.07 4.09 7.36
CA VAL A 85 23.40 4.89 6.17
C VAL A 85 24.52 4.20 5.40
N GLY A 86 24.29 3.93 4.12
CA GLY A 86 25.24 3.24 3.23
C GLY A 86 24.91 1.76 2.98
N ASP A 87 23.97 1.18 3.71
CA ASP A 87 23.52 -0.16 3.42
C ASP A 87 22.61 -0.18 2.18
N THR A 88 22.75 -1.24 1.39
CA THR A 88 21.90 -1.48 0.22
C THR A 88 21.06 -2.72 0.45
N VAL A 89 19.76 -2.58 0.34
CA VAL A 89 18.81 -3.69 0.43
C VAL A 89 18.34 -4.06 -0.98
N LEU A 90 18.55 -5.32 -1.35
CA LEU A 90 18.01 -5.85 -2.60
C LEU A 90 16.50 -6.14 -2.43
N GLN A 91 15.70 -5.64 -3.37
CA GLN A 91 14.25 -5.83 -3.38
C GLN A 91 13.79 -6.55 -4.64
#